data_c61a91dc2957194ec7a7ad04ccb04e66
#
_entry.id   c61a91dc2957194ec7a7ad04ccb04e66
#
_cell.length_a   1.000
_cell.length_b   1.000
_cell.length_c   1.000
_cell.angle_alpha   90.00
_cell.angle_beta   90.00
_cell.angle_gamma   90.00
#
_symmetry.space_group_name_H-M   'P 1'
#
loop_
_entity.id
_entity.type
_entity.pdbx_description
1 polymer ?
#
loop_
_entity_poly.entity_id
_entity_poly.type
_entity_poly.pdbx_seq_one_letter_code
_entity_poly.pdbx_strand_id
1 'polypeptide(L)'
;MLISEDIYNNKSSMMYCMASFNSSYLVLFADDYFYNYAGKLVNIIITEMIHPDYVGEFKNVCESLKESGQSQRIITYIKGGDGQYFLVHMSLANHGNIINEEAVIDMNVVNIFMMEKKYTRLHNDVNKYRTYLSMYNDYMFDYDTVTDMFSLYIYRSFKATIICKMTLDKFEKVYMEYLNNARQKQDF
;
A
#
# COMPACT_ATOMS: atom_id res chain seq x y z
N MET A 1 -13.64 -18.66 11.81
CA MET A 1 -12.17 -18.55 11.91
C MET A 1 -11.85 -17.16 12.43
N LEU A 2 -11.68 -17.04 13.74
CA LEU A 2 -11.44 -15.77 14.43
C LEU A 2 -10.04 -15.29 14.02
N ILE A 3 -9.99 -14.19 13.29
CA ILE A 3 -8.75 -13.43 13.10
C ILE A 3 -8.44 -12.84 14.46
N SER A 4 -7.38 -13.34 15.10
CA SER A 4 -6.99 -12.91 16.43
C SER A 4 -6.75 -11.40 16.46
N GLU A 5 -7.37 -10.73 17.42
CA GLU A 5 -7.19 -9.31 17.76
C GLU A 5 -5.73 -8.94 18.08
N ASP A 6 -4.85 -9.93 18.22
CA ASP A 6 -3.41 -9.76 18.49
C ASP A 6 -2.64 -9.02 17.37
N ILE A 7 -3.20 -8.89 16.16
CA ILE A 7 -2.55 -8.16 15.06
C ILE A 7 -2.65 -6.64 15.26
N TYR A 8 -3.66 -6.16 15.99
CA TYR A 8 -3.85 -4.72 16.24
C TYR A 8 -3.10 -4.18 17.45
N ASN A 9 -2.67 -5.04 18.36
CA ASN A 9 -2.00 -4.63 19.60
C ASN A 9 -0.47 -4.55 19.51
N ASN A 10 0.12 -4.90 18.37
CA ASN A 10 1.56 -4.81 18.21
C ASN A 10 1.93 -3.42 17.66
N LYS A 11 2.40 -2.51 18.54
CA LYS A 11 2.85 -1.14 18.19
C LYS A 11 3.89 -1.10 17.06
N SER A 12 4.55 -2.22 16.78
CA SER A 12 5.50 -2.39 15.69
C SER A 12 4.87 -2.74 14.33
N SER A 13 3.55 -2.93 14.27
CA SER A 13 2.85 -3.38 13.05
C SER A 13 2.42 -2.26 12.11
N MET A 14 2.81 -1.02 12.38
CA MET A 14 2.43 0.12 11.56
C MET A 14 3.01 0.04 10.15
N MET A 15 2.12 0.06 9.15
CA MET A 15 2.50 0.01 7.75
C MET A 15 2.68 1.40 7.12
N TYR A 16 1.92 2.39 7.60
CA TYR A 16 1.88 3.74 7.05
C TYR A 16 1.49 4.75 8.13
N CYS A 17 2.15 5.91 8.13
CA CYS A 17 1.76 7.05 8.95
C CYS A 17 2.19 8.39 8.34
N MET A 18 1.62 9.48 8.85
CA MET A 18 1.92 10.84 8.41
C MET A 18 2.26 11.74 9.59
N ALA A 19 3.20 12.66 9.37
CA ALA A 19 3.49 13.74 10.29
C ALA A 19 3.94 14.99 9.53
N SER A 20 3.78 16.15 10.16
CA SER A 20 4.32 17.41 9.68
C SER A 20 5.22 18.01 10.76
N PHE A 21 6.37 18.53 10.39
CA PHE A 21 7.35 19.08 11.30
C PHE A 21 7.94 20.42 10.79
N ASN A 22 8.43 21.23 11.71
CA ASN A 22 9.03 22.53 11.42
C ASN A 22 10.54 22.44 11.12
N SER A 23 11.17 23.60 10.92
CA SER A 23 12.61 23.73 10.64
C SER A 23 13.51 23.21 11.76
N SER A 24 13.01 23.13 12.99
CA SER A 24 13.69 22.53 14.15
C SER A 24 13.45 21.03 14.28
N TYR A 25 12.80 20.41 13.29
CA TYR A 25 12.40 18.99 13.26
C TYR A 25 11.38 18.60 14.33
N LEU A 26 10.73 19.56 14.98
CA LEU A 26 9.66 19.34 15.93
C LEU A 26 8.38 18.99 15.19
N VAL A 27 7.73 17.89 15.56
CA VAL A 27 6.43 17.48 15.01
C VAL A 27 5.36 18.45 15.49
N LEU A 28 4.65 19.05 14.54
CA LEU A 28 3.54 19.97 14.75
C LEU A 28 2.20 19.25 14.68
N PHE A 29 2.06 18.37 13.68
CA PHE A 29 0.86 17.56 13.42
C PHE A 29 1.27 16.15 13.06
N ALA A 30 0.47 15.17 13.46
CA ALA A 30 0.64 13.79 13.03
C ALA A 30 -0.71 13.04 13.12
N ASP A 31 -0.81 11.93 12.41
CA ASP A 31 -1.92 11.02 12.57
C ASP A 31 -1.77 10.14 13.83
N ASP A 32 -2.86 9.48 14.23
CA ASP A 32 -2.87 8.60 15.40
C ASP A 32 -1.88 7.44 15.26
N TYR A 33 -1.63 6.98 14.04
CA TYR A 33 -0.68 5.91 13.76
C TYR A 33 0.75 6.33 14.07
N PHE A 34 1.11 7.57 13.72
CA PHE A 34 2.42 8.12 14.03
C PHE A 34 2.63 8.27 15.54
N TYR A 35 1.67 8.83 16.28
CA TYR A 35 1.75 8.97 17.73
C TYR A 35 1.86 7.61 18.44
N ASN A 36 1.09 6.63 18.00
CA ASN A 36 1.17 5.27 18.51
C ASN A 36 2.54 4.65 18.24
N TYR A 37 3.10 4.89 17.06
CA TYR A 37 4.42 4.42 16.69
C TYR A 37 5.53 5.09 17.53
N ALA A 38 5.50 6.41 17.68
CA ALA A 38 6.47 7.17 18.47
C ALA A 38 6.40 6.85 19.97
N GLY A 39 5.27 6.32 20.44
CA GLY A 39 5.05 6.00 21.85
C GLY A 39 4.90 7.20 22.77
N LYS A 40 4.74 8.41 22.20
CA LYS A 40 4.51 9.68 22.93
C LYS A 40 3.64 10.60 22.10
N LEU A 41 2.97 11.55 22.77
CA LEU A 41 2.00 12.46 22.15
C LEU A 41 2.52 13.89 21.95
N VAL A 42 3.62 14.27 22.58
CA VAL A 42 4.13 15.66 22.59
C VAL A 42 5.65 15.71 22.49
N ASN A 43 6.15 16.82 21.98
CA ASN A 43 7.58 17.13 21.87
C ASN A 43 8.37 16.04 21.13
N ILE A 44 7.83 15.54 20.02
CA ILE A 44 8.53 14.59 19.18
C ILE A 44 9.45 15.35 18.24
N ILE A 45 10.74 15.02 18.29
CA ILE A 45 11.76 15.54 17.38
C ILE A 45 12.10 14.40 16.40
N ILE A 46 11.85 14.60 15.10
CA ILE A 46 12.04 13.56 14.08
C ILE A 46 13.47 13.04 14.05
N THR A 47 14.45 13.93 14.17
CA THR A 47 15.87 13.54 14.13
C THR A 47 16.30 12.64 15.30
N GLU A 48 15.58 12.64 16.42
CA GLU A 48 15.81 11.72 17.54
C GLU A 48 15.25 10.31 17.25
N MET A 49 14.32 10.22 16.31
CA MET A 49 13.77 8.95 15.87
C MET A 49 14.56 8.32 14.72
N ILE A 50 15.26 9.12 13.92
CA ILE A 50 16.13 8.61 12.84
C ILE A 50 17.35 7.91 13.45
N HIS A 51 17.77 6.80 12.84
CA HIS A 51 19.00 6.11 13.26
C HIS A 51 20.22 7.07 13.14
N PRO A 52 21.12 7.14 14.12
CA PRO A 52 22.22 8.12 14.15
C PRO A 52 23.02 8.22 12.86
N ASP A 53 23.31 7.09 12.23
CA ASP A 53 24.08 7.02 10.98
C ASP A 53 23.38 7.69 9.79
N TYR A 54 22.07 7.89 9.85
CA TYR A 54 21.25 8.44 8.76
C TYR A 54 20.75 9.87 9.03
N VAL A 55 20.99 10.43 10.22
CA VAL A 55 20.53 11.79 10.58
C VAL A 55 21.12 12.84 9.65
N GLY A 56 22.41 12.70 9.28
CA GLY A 56 23.08 13.62 8.36
C GLY A 56 22.42 13.62 6.97
N GLU A 57 22.18 12.44 6.41
CA GLU A 57 21.53 12.28 5.12
C GLU A 57 20.08 12.84 5.16
N PHE A 58 19.32 12.53 6.21
CA PHE A 58 17.97 13.05 6.39
C PHE A 58 17.93 14.60 6.40
N LYS A 59 18.86 15.25 7.12
CA LYS A 59 18.97 16.72 7.14
C LYS A 59 19.28 17.28 5.76
N ASN A 60 20.23 16.67 5.03
CA ASN A 60 20.58 17.09 3.67
C ASN A 60 19.38 17.00 2.71
N VAL A 61 18.57 15.94 2.85
CA VAL A 61 17.34 15.76 2.07
C VAL A 61 16.29 16.84 2.41
N CYS A 62 16.15 17.20 3.69
CA CYS A 62 15.26 18.30 4.11
C CYS A 62 15.72 19.66 3.57
N GLU A 63 17.03 19.92 3.53
CA GLU A 63 17.58 21.14 2.96
C GLU A 63 17.41 21.20 1.45
N SER A 64 17.70 20.11 0.75
CA SER A 64 17.43 20.00 -0.69
C SER A 64 15.95 20.23 -1.03
N LEU A 65 15.02 19.76 -0.17
CA LEU A 65 13.61 20.05 -0.31
C LEU A 65 13.30 21.54 -0.19
N LYS A 66 13.90 22.23 0.79
CA LYS A 66 13.71 23.68 1.00
C LYS A 66 14.23 24.49 -0.18
N GLU A 67 15.40 24.12 -0.72
CA GLU A 67 16.04 24.82 -1.83
C GLU A 67 15.32 24.60 -3.16
N SER A 68 14.96 23.36 -3.46
CA SER A 68 14.36 22.98 -4.75
C SER A 68 12.85 23.17 -4.80
N GLY A 69 12.18 23.12 -3.66
CA GLY A 69 10.72 23.07 -3.55
C GLY A 69 10.10 21.74 -4.04
N GLN A 70 10.92 20.80 -4.54
CA GLN A 70 10.45 19.53 -5.06
C GLN A 70 10.43 18.47 -3.98
N SER A 71 9.39 17.64 -3.97
CA SER A 71 9.27 16.52 -3.03
C SER A 71 10.48 15.59 -3.11
N GLN A 72 10.97 15.18 -1.95
CA GLN A 72 12.13 14.32 -1.78
C GLN A 72 11.74 12.96 -1.21
N ARG A 73 12.60 11.96 -1.39
CA ARG A 73 12.41 10.62 -0.85
C ARG A 73 13.70 10.10 -0.24
N ILE A 74 13.58 9.39 0.87
CA ILE A 74 14.71 8.75 1.55
C ILE A 74 14.30 7.38 2.08
N ILE A 75 15.21 6.43 2.04
CA ILE A 75 15.09 5.15 2.74
C ILE A 75 16.01 5.22 3.96
N THR A 76 15.44 5.04 5.13
CA THR A 76 16.17 5.21 6.39
C THR A 76 15.61 4.30 7.49
N TYR A 77 16.25 4.27 8.64
CA TYR A 77 15.76 3.58 9.81
C TYR A 77 15.15 4.56 10.80
N ILE A 78 13.92 4.30 11.23
CA ILE A 78 13.21 5.08 12.23
C ILE A 78 12.95 4.22 13.48
N LYS A 79 13.15 4.82 14.65
CA LYS A 79 12.97 4.19 15.95
C LYS A 79 11.52 4.26 16.39
N GLY A 80 10.92 3.13 16.69
CA GLY A 80 9.61 3.05 17.33
C GLY A 80 9.64 3.32 18.84
N GLY A 81 8.47 3.46 19.45
CA GLY A 81 8.32 3.67 20.90
C GLY A 81 8.85 2.49 21.75
N ASP A 82 8.99 1.31 21.18
CA ASP A 82 9.61 0.12 21.78
C ASP A 82 11.15 0.13 21.70
N GLY A 83 11.74 1.15 21.08
CA GLY A 83 13.17 1.32 20.92
C GLY A 83 13.79 0.58 19.74
N GLN A 84 13.02 -0.19 18.97
CA GLN A 84 13.50 -0.89 17.78
C GLN A 84 13.53 0.02 16.57
N TYR A 85 14.49 -0.21 15.67
CA TYR A 85 14.59 0.49 14.40
C TYR A 85 13.94 -0.30 13.26
N PHE A 86 13.16 0.38 12.44
CA PHE A 86 12.48 -0.19 11.29
C PHE A 86 12.94 0.51 10.02
N LEU A 87 13.20 -0.28 8.98
CA LEU A 87 13.50 0.25 7.66
C LEU A 87 12.22 0.82 7.04
N VAL A 88 12.28 2.10 6.71
CA VAL A 88 11.14 2.83 6.16
C VAL A 88 11.52 3.59 4.90
N HIS A 89 10.53 3.79 4.05
CA HIS A 89 10.55 4.76 2.98
C HIS A 89 9.82 6.02 3.45
N MET A 90 10.49 7.15 3.44
CA MET A 90 9.89 8.46 3.74
C MET A 90 9.77 9.27 2.46
N SER A 91 8.62 9.89 2.27
CA SER A 91 8.39 10.93 1.27
C SER A 91 8.18 12.25 1.97
N LEU A 92 8.95 13.26 1.61
CA LEU A 92 8.96 14.59 2.20
C LEU A 92 8.47 15.61 1.15
N ALA A 93 7.59 16.52 1.56
CA ALA A 93 7.06 17.59 0.72
C ALA A 93 6.89 18.88 1.54
N ASN A 94 6.96 20.05 0.88
CA ASN A 94 6.59 21.28 1.53
C ASN A 94 5.08 21.30 1.79
N HIS A 95 4.68 21.67 3.00
CA HIS A 95 3.26 21.75 3.39
C HIS A 95 2.47 22.83 2.60
N GLY A 96 3.16 23.70 1.90
CA GLY A 96 2.55 24.81 1.13
C GLY A 96 2.08 25.99 1.97
N ASN A 97 2.02 25.86 3.29
CA ASN A 97 1.69 26.93 4.22
C ASN A 97 2.87 27.20 5.17
N ILE A 98 3.03 28.46 5.53
CA ILE A 98 3.95 28.87 6.60
C ILE A 98 3.13 28.90 7.88
N ILE A 99 3.57 28.18 8.91
CA ILE A 99 2.96 28.17 10.24
C ILE A 99 3.92 28.90 11.18
N ASN A 100 3.44 29.96 11.83
CA ASN A 100 4.26 30.81 12.73
C ASN A 100 5.56 31.30 12.08
N GLU A 101 5.51 31.70 10.80
CA GLU A 101 6.66 32.17 10.01
C GLU A 101 7.72 31.09 9.69
N GLU A 102 7.47 29.83 10.06
CA GLU A 102 8.35 28.70 9.76
C GLU A 102 7.82 27.83 8.61
N ALA A 103 8.75 27.38 7.78
CA ALA A 103 8.44 26.38 6.76
C ALA A 103 8.12 25.04 7.42
N VAL A 104 7.02 24.41 6.99
CA VAL A 104 6.56 23.10 7.46
C VAL A 104 6.80 22.08 6.39
N ILE A 105 7.31 20.93 6.79
CA ILE A 105 7.55 19.76 5.93
C ILE A 105 6.56 18.67 6.30
N ASP A 106 5.81 18.21 5.31
CA ASP A 106 4.98 17.03 5.41
C ASP A 106 5.81 15.76 5.15
N MET A 107 5.64 14.78 6.00
CA MET A 107 6.34 13.50 5.95
C MET A 107 5.34 12.36 5.91
N ASN A 108 5.46 11.51 4.89
CA ASN A 108 4.78 10.23 4.81
C ASN A 108 5.79 9.11 5.03
N VAL A 109 5.47 8.18 5.93
CA VAL A 109 6.34 7.06 6.32
C VAL A 109 5.68 5.74 5.97
N VAL A 110 6.39 4.89 5.24
CA VAL A 110 5.95 3.53 4.89
C VAL A 110 6.96 2.52 5.43
N ASN A 111 6.52 1.60 6.28
CA ASN A 111 7.36 0.52 6.77
C ASN A 111 7.55 -0.53 5.66
N ILE A 112 8.75 -0.63 5.13
CA ILE A 112 9.08 -1.50 3.98
C ILE A 112 8.89 -2.97 4.34
N PHE A 113 9.30 -3.40 5.51
CA PHE A 113 9.16 -4.79 5.95
C PHE A 113 7.69 -5.22 6.06
N MET A 114 6.85 -4.35 6.63
CA MET A 114 5.42 -4.63 6.75
C MET A 114 4.72 -4.66 5.39
N MET A 115 5.12 -3.79 4.49
CA MET A 115 4.62 -3.76 3.12
C MET A 115 5.02 -5.03 2.36
N GLU A 116 6.27 -5.47 2.46
CA GLU A 116 6.78 -6.70 1.86
C GLU A 116 6.07 -7.94 2.41
N LYS A 117 5.91 -8.02 3.74
CA LYS A 117 5.16 -9.12 4.40
C LYS A 117 3.71 -9.19 3.92
N LYS A 118 3.02 -8.05 3.81
CA LYS A 118 1.65 -7.99 3.29
C LYS A 118 1.60 -8.43 1.82
N TYR A 119 2.54 -7.97 1.00
CA TYR A 119 2.63 -8.34 -0.40
C TYR A 119 2.88 -9.85 -0.57
N THR A 120 3.81 -10.42 0.18
CA THR A 120 4.11 -11.86 0.17
C THR A 120 2.90 -12.69 0.58
N ARG A 121 2.17 -12.25 1.62
CA ARG A 121 0.94 -12.93 2.06
C ARG A 121 -0.12 -12.91 0.97
N LEU A 122 -0.38 -11.74 0.37
CA LEU A 122 -1.33 -11.60 -0.72
C LEU A 122 -0.95 -12.47 -1.91
N HIS A 123 0.33 -12.49 -2.29
CA HIS A 123 0.84 -13.33 -3.37
C HIS A 123 0.63 -14.82 -3.09
N ASN A 124 0.89 -15.27 -1.86
CA ASN A 124 0.67 -16.66 -1.45
C ASN A 124 -0.82 -17.03 -1.48
N ASP A 125 -1.71 -16.13 -1.05
CA ASP A 125 -3.15 -16.37 -1.10
C ASP A 125 -3.64 -16.47 -2.55
N VAL A 126 -3.19 -15.58 -3.43
CA VAL A 126 -3.49 -15.67 -4.88
C VAL A 126 -3.00 -16.99 -5.47
N ASN A 127 -1.81 -17.45 -5.11
CA ASN A 127 -1.28 -18.72 -5.60
C ASN A 127 -2.07 -19.94 -5.08
N LYS A 128 -2.54 -19.90 -3.83
CA LYS A 128 -3.45 -20.94 -3.31
C LYS A 128 -4.74 -20.99 -4.11
N TYR A 129 -5.39 -19.85 -4.36
CA TYR A 129 -6.60 -19.81 -5.19
C TYR A 129 -6.36 -20.34 -6.60
N ARG A 130 -5.25 -19.94 -7.24
CA ARG A 130 -4.87 -20.49 -8.56
C ARG A 130 -4.68 -22.00 -8.55
N THR A 131 -4.09 -22.53 -7.48
CA THR A 131 -3.93 -23.99 -7.31
C THR A 131 -5.27 -24.70 -7.21
N TYR A 132 -6.20 -24.19 -6.38
CA TYR A 132 -7.55 -24.77 -6.28
C TYR A 132 -8.28 -24.73 -7.63
N LEU A 133 -8.29 -23.59 -8.31
CA LEU A 133 -8.93 -23.45 -9.62
C LEU A 133 -8.33 -24.41 -10.65
N SER A 134 -7.01 -24.63 -10.65
CA SER A 134 -6.35 -25.54 -11.59
C SER A 134 -6.71 -27.02 -11.35
N MET A 135 -7.00 -27.39 -10.09
CA MET A 135 -7.42 -28.76 -9.74
C MET A 135 -8.82 -29.08 -10.26
N TYR A 136 -9.71 -28.09 -10.31
CA TYR A 136 -11.11 -28.27 -10.71
C TYR A 136 -11.38 -27.90 -12.18
N ASN A 137 -10.36 -27.46 -12.93
CA ASN A 137 -10.52 -26.93 -14.30
C ASN A 137 -11.58 -25.82 -14.39
N ASP A 138 -11.65 -24.98 -13.37
CA ASP A 138 -12.67 -23.94 -13.28
C ASP A 138 -12.36 -22.74 -14.16
N TYR A 139 -13.41 -22.05 -14.54
CA TYR A 139 -13.33 -20.77 -15.21
C TYR A 139 -13.18 -19.65 -14.17
N MET A 140 -12.33 -18.71 -14.46
CA MET A 140 -12.17 -17.49 -13.67
C MET A 140 -12.33 -16.28 -14.58
N PHE A 141 -12.95 -15.25 -14.08
CA PHE A 141 -13.03 -13.97 -14.78
C PHE A 141 -12.36 -12.86 -13.99
N ASP A 142 -11.89 -11.89 -14.70
CA ASP A 142 -11.34 -10.65 -14.19
C ASP A 142 -11.98 -9.48 -14.96
N TYR A 143 -12.31 -8.41 -14.24
CA TYR A 143 -12.88 -7.21 -14.81
C TYR A 143 -12.08 -5.99 -14.35
N ASP A 144 -11.40 -5.36 -15.31
CA ASP A 144 -10.68 -4.11 -15.10
C ASP A 144 -11.64 -2.93 -15.26
N THR A 145 -12.01 -2.30 -14.15
CA THR A 145 -12.93 -1.17 -14.11
C THR A 145 -12.37 0.12 -14.73
N VAL A 146 -11.04 0.22 -14.88
CA VAL A 146 -10.38 1.39 -15.46
C VAL A 146 -10.44 1.33 -17.00
N THR A 147 -10.20 0.15 -17.55
CA THR A 147 -10.17 -0.06 -19.01
C THR A 147 -11.46 -0.63 -19.56
N ASP A 148 -12.46 -0.91 -18.71
CA ASP A 148 -13.72 -1.58 -19.06
C ASP A 148 -13.50 -2.93 -19.77
N MET A 149 -12.44 -3.65 -19.39
CA MET A 149 -12.06 -4.92 -20.01
C MET A 149 -12.42 -6.11 -19.14
N PHE A 150 -13.27 -6.99 -19.68
CA PHE A 150 -13.59 -8.30 -19.13
C PHE A 150 -12.67 -9.36 -19.74
N SER A 151 -12.08 -10.21 -18.89
CA SER A 151 -11.22 -11.31 -19.30
C SER A 151 -11.70 -12.62 -18.66
N LEU A 152 -11.91 -13.63 -19.47
CA LEU A 152 -12.28 -14.98 -19.03
C LEU A 152 -11.09 -15.92 -19.22
N TYR A 153 -10.76 -16.67 -18.18
CA TYR A 153 -9.65 -17.61 -18.16
C TYR A 153 -10.14 -19.03 -17.85
N ILE A 154 -9.45 -20.01 -18.38
CA ILE A 154 -9.49 -21.38 -17.87
C ILE A 154 -8.16 -21.73 -17.22
N TYR A 155 -8.21 -22.32 -16.04
CA TYR A 155 -7.03 -22.83 -15.34
C TYR A 155 -6.91 -24.34 -15.58
N ARG A 156 -5.79 -24.74 -16.20
CA ARG A 156 -5.44 -26.15 -16.37
C ARG A 156 -3.97 -26.35 -16.09
N SER A 157 -3.62 -27.37 -15.31
CA SER A 157 -2.21 -27.71 -15.01
C SER A 157 -1.38 -26.52 -14.55
N PHE A 158 -1.92 -25.69 -13.63
CA PHE A 158 -1.30 -24.48 -13.07
C PHE A 158 -1.07 -23.34 -14.08
N LYS A 159 -1.65 -23.44 -15.26
CA LYS A 159 -1.54 -22.42 -16.31
C LYS A 159 -2.89 -21.75 -16.56
N ALA A 160 -2.91 -20.42 -16.49
CA ALA A 160 -4.04 -19.62 -16.93
C ALA A 160 -3.98 -19.46 -18.46
N THR A 161 -5.07 -19.76 -19.13
CA THR A 161 -5.22 -19.51 -20.57
C THR A 161 -6.40 -18.56 -20.75
N ILE A 162 -6.17 -17.44 -21.42
CA ILE A 162 -7.25 -16.48 -21.74
C ILE A 162 -8.12 -17.12 -22.82
N ILE A 163 -9.41 -17.26 -22.51
CA ILE A 163 -10.42 -17.75 -23.46
C ILE A 163 -10.97 -16.57 -24.28
N CYS A 164 -11.30 -15.48 -23.59
CA CYS A 164 -11.72 -14.25 -24.25
C CYS A 164 -11.28 -13.01 -23.46
N LYS A 165 -11.11 -11.90 -24.19
CA LYS A 165 -10.86 -10.59 -23.63
C LYS A 165 -11.64 -9.58 -24.46
N MET A 166 -12.59 -8.88 -23.82
CA MET A 166 -13.48 -7.93 -24.49
C MET A 166 -14.07 -6.94 -23.48
N THR A 167 -14.74 -5.91 -23.96
CA THR A 167 -15.49 -5.02 -23.07
C THR A 167 -16.66 -5.76 -22.42
N LEU A 168 -17.09 -5.31 -21.25
CA LEU A 168 -18.20 -5.93 -20.51
C LEU A 168 -19.48 -5.95 -21.36
N ASP A 169 -19.83 -4.84 -22.02
CA ASP A 169 -21.00 -4.74 -22.91
C ASP A 169 -20.98 -5.78 -24.06
N LYS A 170 -19.81 -6.00 -24.64
CA LYS A 170 -19.65 -7.04 -25.68
C LYS A 170 -19.79 -8.45 -25.11
N PHE A 171 -19.25 -8.70 -23.90
CA PHE A 171 -19.37 -9.98 -23.22
C PHE A 171 -20.85 -10.28 -22.91
N GLU A 172 -21.60 -9.34 -22.38
CA GLU A 172 -23.01 -9.50 -22.07
C GLU A 172 -23.84 -9.86 -23.32
N LYS A 173 -23.58 -9.18 -24.43
CA LYS A 173 -24.27 -9.47 -25.70
C LYS A 173 -23.98 -10.90 -26.18
N VAL A 174 -22.72 -11.34 -26.16
CA VAL A 174 -22.33 -12.71 -26.57
C VAL A 174 -22.93 -13.74 -25.63
N TYR A 175 -22.93 -13.48 -24.31
CA TYR A 175 -23.49 -14.36 -23.31
C TYR A 175 -25.02 -14.50 -23.46
N MET A 176 -25.73 -13.40 -23.67
CA MET A 176 -27.18 -13.41 -23.90
C MET A 176 -27.56 -14.15 -25.19
N GLU A 177 -26.79 -13.97 -26.26
CA GLU A 177 -26.97 -14.73 -27.52
C GLU A 177 -26.78 -16.23 -27.29
N TYR A 178 -25.74 -16.62 -26.54
CA TYR A 178 -25.50 -18.03 -26.19
C TYR A 178 -26.66 -18.63 -25.37
N LEU A 179 -27.18 -17.90 -24.37
CA LEU A 179 -28.29 -18.35 -23.53
C LEU A 179 -29.57 -18.53 -24.36
N ASN A 180 -29.86 -17.60 -25.26
CA ASN A 180 -31.02 -17.68 -26.13
C ASN A 180 -30.95 -18.89 -27.07
N ASN A 181 -29.77 -19.15 -27.66
CA ASN A 181 -29.53 -20.31 -28.51
C ASN A 181 -29.60 -21.63 -27.73
N ALA A 182 -29.16 -21.66 -26.47
CA ALA A 182 -29.25 -22.84 -25.62
C ALA A 182 -30.70 -23.16 -25.22
N ARG A 183 -31.52 -22.14 -24.94
CA ARG A 183 -32.96 -22.33 -24.66
C ARG A 183 -33.71 -22.87 -25.84
N GLN A 184 -33.45 -22.36 -27.05
CA GLN A 184 -34.10 -22.86 -28.28
C GLN A 184 -33.77 -24.31 -28.59
N LYS A 185 -32.64 -24.85 -28.11
CA LYS A 185 -32.26 -26.25 -28.27
C LYS A 185 -32.88 -27.19 -27.23
N GLN A 186 -33.43 -26.68 -26.14
CA GLN A 186 -34.15 -27.49 -25.13
C GLN A 186 -35.64 -27.66 -25.42
N ASP A 187 -36.18 -26.84 -26.34
CA ASP A 187 -37.59 -26.91 -26.73
C ASP A 187 -37.86 -27.83 -27.94
N PHE A 188 -36.88 -28.67 -28.29
CA PHE A 188 -36.97 -29.75 -29.26
C PHE A 188 -36.61 -31.10 -28.63
#